data_dd27be46703c66ceb56e2a15f7221d97
#
_entry.id   dd27be46703c66ceb56e2a15f7221d97
#
_cell.length_a   1.000
_cell.length_b   1.000
_cell.length_c   1.000
_cell.angle_alpha   90.00
_cell.angle_beta   90.00
_cell.angle_gamma   90.00
#
_symmetry.space_group_name_H-M   'P 1'
#
loop_
_entity.id
_entity.type
_entity.pdbx_description
1 polymer ?
#
loop_
_entity_poly.entity_id
_entity_poly.type
_entity_poly.pdbx_seq_one_letter_code
_entity_poly.pdbx_strand_id
1 'polypeptide(L)'
;MGFLDALTGRHKLAGPAPDRLFAISTAYVTLQALNITSRGAAAIVFQPLPTADFESILKDMEEVVRGVAGDSGTTVDSSDDSYGFRWLVLHGTEFDDLVVGINAVSGALETGGYGERVLCAVFGFKDSHKRPLYWIYNYKRGAFYPFAPTAPEQRDMEHELQLKAQIGTELPVEQELERWFPLWGAPI
;
A
#
# COMPACT_ATOMS: atom_id res chain seq x y z
N MET A 1 17.98 28.48 -13.46
CA MET A 1 16.91 27.56 -13.90
C MET A 1 17.03 27.48 -15.42
N GLY A 2 17.57 26.38 -15.91
CA GLY A 2 17.93 26.25 -17.31
C GLY A 2 16.75 25.77 -18.15
N PHE A 3 16.52 26.47 -19.25
CA PHE A 3 15.50 26.17 -20.27
C PHE A 3 15.66 24.76 -20.90
N LEU A 4 16.79 24.10 -20.68
CA LEU A 4 17.12 22.77 -21.20
C LEU A 4 16.53 21.61 -20.36
N ASP A 5 16.14 21.84 -19.11
CA ASP A 5 15.52 20.80 -18.26
C ASP A 5 14.07 20.48 -18.65
N ALA A 6 13.42 21.44 -19.33
CA ALA A 6 12.04 21.26 -19.80
C ALA A 6 11.94 20.37 -21.05
N LEU A 7 13.02 20.25 -21.82
CA LEU A 7 13.06 19.53 -23.11
C LEU A 7 13.42 18.04 -22.98
N THR A 8 14.00 17.62 -21.84
CA THR A 8 14.50 16.24 -21.69
C THR A 8 13.51 15.28 -21.04
N GLY A 9 12.33 15.75 -20.58
CA GLY A 9 11.29 14.89 -20.00
C GLY A 9 11.73 14.03 -18.80
N ARG A 10 12.92 14.30 -18.25
CA ARG A 10 13.47 13.62 -17.07
C ARG A 10 12.89 14.26 -15.80
N HIS A 11 11.60 14.08 -15.57
CA HIS A 11 11.15 14.05 -14.18
C HIS A 11 11.86 12.84 -13.55
N LYS A 12 12.92 13.10 -12.78
CA LYS A 12 13.37 12.12 -11.77
C LYS A 12 12.14 11.84 -10.93
N LEU A 13 11.57 10.66 -11.08
CA LEU A 13 10.62 10.13 -10.10
C LEU A 13 11.35 10.24 -8.77
N ALA A 14 10.80 10.99 -7.83
CA ALA A 14 11.32 11.00 -6.48
C ALA A 14 11.35 9.53 -6.03
N GLY A 15 12.48 9.07 -5.50
CA GLY A 15 12.57 7.74 -4.94
C GLY A 15 11.46 7.51 -3.92
N PRO A 16 11.18 6.26 -3.55
CA PRO A 16 10.17 5.96 -2.54
C PRO A 16 10.42 6.84 -1.33
N ALA A 17 9.41 7.63 -0.95
CA ALA A 17 9.49 8.49 0.22
C ALA A 17 8.78 7.73 1.36
N PRO A 18 9.50 6.94 2.19
CA PRO A 18 8.90 6.17 3.27
C PRO A 18 8.08 7.06 4.21
N ASP A 19 8.50 8.30 4.42
CA ASP A 19 7.77 9.28 5.23
C ASP A 19 6.34 9.52 4.74
N ARG A 20 6.08 9.40 3.44
CA ARG A 20 4.74 9.59 2.89
C ARG A 20 3.80 8.41 3.15
N LEU A 21 4.33 7.20 3.32
CA LEU A 21 3.53 6.04 3.69
C LEU A 21 2.86 6.26 5.05
N PHE A 22 3.58 6.82 6.01
CA PHE A 22 3.08 7.06 7.37
C PHE A 22 1.98 8.12 7.44
N ALA A 23 1.76 8.90 6.39
CA ALA A 23 0.63 9.85 6.36
C ALA A 23 -0.72 9.15 6.58
N ILE A 24 -0.83 7.85 6.24
CA ILE A 24 -2.08 7.10 6.45
C ILE A 24 -2.39 6.86 7.93
N SER A 25 -1.38 6.75 8.80
CA SER A 25 -1.59 6.67 10.26
C SER A 25 -2.24 7.94 10.79
N THR A 26 -1.78 9.11 10.35
CA THR A 26 -2.39 10.39 10.72
C THR A 26 -3.80 10.52 10.17
N ALA A 27 -3.99 10.20 8.89
CA ALA A 27 -5.29 10.27 8.21
C ALA A 27 -6.31 9.26 8.76
N TYR A 28 -5.84 8.20 9.44
CA TYR A 28 -6.73 7.19 10.03
C TYR A 28 -7.68 7.78 11.08
N VAL A 29 -7.27 8.80 11.81
CA VAL A 29 -8.14 9.50 12.78
C VAL A 29 -9.35 10.12 12.06
N THR A 30 -9.12 10.77 10.93
CA THR A 30 -10.18 11.36 10.11
C THR A 30 -11.03 10.28 9.44
N LEU A 31 -10.42 9.19 8.96
CA LEU A 31 -11.17 8.05 8.42
C LEU A 31 -12.13 7.45 9.47
N GLN A 32 -11.69 7.30 10.71
CA GLN A 32 -12.54 6.84 11.82
C GLN A 32 -13.71 7.80 12.08
N ALA A 33 -13.46 9.12 12.03
CA ALA A 33 -14.52 10.13 12.16
C ALA A 33 -15.55 10.04 11.03
N LEU A 34 -15.16 9.57 9.86
CA LEU A 34 -16.02 9.26 8.71
C LEU A 34 -16.67 7.86 8.79
N ASN A 35 -16.53 7.16 9.92
CA ASN A 35 -16.98 5.78 10.12
C ASN A 35 -16.31 4.77 9.16
N ILE A 36 -15.08 5.05 8.76
CA ILE A 36 -14.24 4.15 7.97
C ILE A 36 -13.21 3.54 8.93
N THR A 37 -13.25 2.23 9.11
CA THR A 37 -12.42 1.54 10.10
C THR A 37 -11.55 0.49 9.43
N SER A 38 -10.36 0.25 9.98
CA SER A 38 -9.47 -0.82 9.52
C SER A 38 -10.16 -2.18 9.59
N ARG A 39 -9.85 -3.04 8.63
CA ARG A 39 -10.22 -4.47 8.65
C ARG A 39 -9.20 -5.34 9.37
N GLY A 40 -8.15 -4.73 9.93
CA GLY A 40 -7.07 -5.47 10.56
C GLY A 40 -6.17 -6.18 9.55
N ALA A 41 -6.09 -5.69 8.32
CA ALA A 41 -5.24 -6.28 7.30
C ALA A 41 -4.59 -5.19 6.43
N ALA A 42 -3.31 -5.41 6.10
CA ALA A 42 -2.57 -4.63 5.11
C ALA A 42 -1.67 -5.56 4.29
N ALA A 43 -1.35 -5.19 3.07
CA ALA A 43 -0.47 -6.00 2.22
C ALA A 43 0.56 -5.14 1.49
N ILE A 44 1.71 -5.74 1.17
CA ILE A 44 2.64 -5.21 0.19
C ILE A 44 2.64 -6.13 -1.02
N VAL A 45 2.62 -5.51 -2.21
CA VAL A 45 2.56 -6.22 -3.49
C VAL A 45 3.84 -5.96 -4.26
N PHE A 46 4.48 -7.02 -4.72
CA PHE A 46 5.73 -6.93 -5.47
C PHE A 46 5.84 -8.01 -6.53
N GLN A 47 6.74 -7.79 -7.50
CA GLN A 47 7.04 -8.76 -8.53
C GLN A 47 8.15 -9.71 -8.04
N PRO A 48 7.88 -11.01 -7.81
CA PRO A 48 8.87 -11.95 -7.33
C PRO A 48 9.94 -12.24 -8.39
N LEU A 49 11.10 -12.70 -7.93
CA LEU A 49 12.17 -13.26 -8.76
C LEU A 49 12.40 -14.70 -8.38
N PRO A 50 12.58 -15.61 -9.34
CA PRO A 50 12.90 -17.02 -9.09
C PRO A 50 14.41 -17.20 -8.80
N THR A 51 14.95 -16.45 -7.84
CA THR A 51 16.35 -16.55 -7.42
C THR A 51 16.45 -16.91 -5.96
N ALA A 52 17.46 -17.70 -5.60
CA ALA A 52 17.68 -18.14 -4.22
C ALA A 52 17.89 -16.93 -3.27
N ASP A 53 18.58 -15.89 -3.73
CA ASP A 53 18.83 -14.69 -2.96
C ASP A 53 17.52 -13.95 -2.64
N PHE A 54 16.62 -13.86 -3.61
CA PHE A 54 15.32 -13.21 -3.42
C PHE A 54 14.45 -14.00 -2.43
N GLU A 55 14.40 -15.32 -2.55
CA GLU A 55 13.67 -16.18 -1.62
C GLU A 55 14.27 -16.15 -0.20
N SER A 56 15.59 -15.98 -0.07
CA SER A 56 16.22 -15.78 1.23
C SER A 56 15.79 -14.47 1.88
N ILE A 57 15.79 -13.38 1.12
CA ILE A 57 15.33 -12.06 1.61
C ILE A 57 13.87 -12.12 2.04
N LEU A 58 13.01 -12.82 1.31
CA LEU A 58 11.61 -13.00 1.70
C LEU A 58 11.48 -13.71 3.05
N LYS A 59 12.25 -14.77 3.29
CA LYS A 59 12.26 -15.47 4.57
C LYS A 59 12.76 -14.58 5.71
N ASP A 60 13.85 -13.86 5.47
CA ASP A 60 14.40 -12.94 6.45
C ASP A 60 13.39 -11.84 6.80
N MET A 61 12.65 -11.33 5.80
CA MET A 61 11.56 -10.35 6.02
C MET A 61 10.41 -10.95 6.84
N GLU A 62 9.97 -12.16 6.53
CA GLU A 62 8.92 -12.83 7.32
C GLU A 62 9.36 -12.98 8.78
N GLU A 63 10.63 -13.31 9.03
CA GLU A 63 11.18 -13.40 10.38
C GLU A 63 11.25 -12.04 11.08
N VAL A 64 11.67 -10.99 10.37
CA VAL A 64 11.69 -9.62 10.91
C VAL A 64 10.28 -9.15 11.25
N VAL A 65 9.32 -9.35 10.36
CA VAL A 65 7.92 -8.96 10.62
C VAL A 65 7.34 -9.76 11.78
N ARG A 66 7.60 -11.07 11.86
CA ARG A 66 7.20 -11.90 13.01
C ARG A 66 7.88 -11.45 14.30
N GLY A 67 9.13 -11.00 14.25
CA GLY A 67 9.85 -10.47 15.40
C GLY A 67 9.29 -9.16 15.91
N VAL A 68 8.99 -8.21 15.00
CA VAL A 68 8.34 -6.94 15.31
C VAL A 68 6.89 -7.14 15.75
N ALA A 69 6.22 -8.12 15.15
CA ALA A 69 4.82 -8.46 15.39
C ALA A 69 4.62 -9.37 16.63
N GLY A 70 5.68 -10.02 17.12
CA GLY A 70 5.58 -11.04 18.16
C GLY A 70 4.95 -10.55 19.46
N ASP A 71 5.08 -9.27 19.78
CA ASP A 71 4.46 -8.64 20.94
C ASP A 71 3.06 -8.08 20.65
N SER A 72 2.73 -7.80 19.37
CA SER A 72 1.45 -7.19 18.95
C SER A 72 0.41 -8.19 18.43
N GLY A 73 0.78 -9.47 18.26
CA GLY A 73 -0.10 -10.50 17.71
C GLY A 73 -0.33 -10.39 16.20
N THR A 74 0.48 -9.62 15.48
CA THR A 74 0.41 -9.52 14.02
C THR A 74 0.89 -10.82 13.37
N THR A 75 0.16 -11.35 12.42
CA THR A 75 0.54 -12.51 11.60
C THR A 75 0.83 -12.13 10.17
N VAL A 76 1.60 -12.97 9.47
CA VAL A 76 2.02 -12.73 8.09
C VAL A 76 1.69 -13.93 7.25
N ASP A 77 0.99 -13.71 6.14
CA ASP A 77 0.69 -14.69 5.11
C ASP A 77 1.27 -14.26 3.76
N SER A 78 1.65 -15.22 2.93
CA SER A 78 2.16 -14.96 1.57
C SER A 78 1.31 -15.71 0.55
N SER A 79 0.96 -15.03 -0.55
CA SER A 79 0.23 -15.64 -1.67
C SER A 79 0.65 -15.01 -3.00
N ASP A 80 0.55 -15.80 -4.08
CA ASP A 80 0.74 -15.31 -5.45
C ASP A 80 -0.61 -15.13 -6.12
N ASP A 81 -0.77 -14.04 -6.89
CA ASP A 81 -1.98 -13.80 -7.67
C ASP A 81 -1.87 -14.39 -9.08
N SER A 82 -2.98 -14.35 -9.82
CA SER A 82 -3.04 -14.85 -11.20
C SER A 82 -2.24 -14.03 -12.21
N TYR A 83 -1.73 -12.86 -11.82
CA TYR A 83 -0.93 -11.97 -12.65
C TYR A 83 0.58 -12.14 -12.41
N GLY A 84 0.96 -13.01 -11.46
CA GLY A 84 2.36 -13.28 -11.11
C GLY A 84 2.96 -12.28 -10.13
N PHE A 85 2.12 -11.57 -9.37
CA PHE A 85 2.58 -10.74 -8.26
C PHE A 85 2.44 -11.49 -6.95
N ARG A 86 3.39 -11.28 -6.05
CA ARG A 86 3.36 -11.80 -4.69
C ARG A 86 2.78 -10.75 -3.75
N TRP A 87 1.90 -11.23 -2.88
CA TRP A 87 1.26 -10.49 -1.81
C TRP A 87 1.81 -10.98 -0.49
N LEU A 88 2.40 -10.11 0.30
CA LEU A 88 2.70 -10.38 1.70
C LEU A 88 1.66 -9.65 2.53
N VAL A 89 0.78 -10.41 3.17
CA VAL A 89 -0.39 -9.90 3.90
C VAL A 89 -0.11 -9.94 5.40
N LEU A 90 -0.25 -8.80 6.04
CA LEU A 90 -0.14 -8.64 7.49
C LEU A 90 -1.56 -8.54 8.07
N HIS A 91 -1.81 -9.31 9.12
CA HIS A 91 -3.05 -9.25 9.91
C HIS A 91 -2.74 -8.83 11.34
N GLY A 92 -3.45 -7.84 11.86
CA GLY A 92 -3.25 -7.31 13.20
C GLY A 92 -4.40 -6.41 13.64
N THR A 93 -4.56 -6.20 14.94
CA THR A 93 -5.62 -5.36 15.50
C THR A 93 -5.27 -3.87 15.46
N GLU A 94 -4.00 -3.56 15.68
CA GLU A 94 -3.52 -2.17 15.74
C GLU A 94 -3.10 -1.69 14.34
N PHE A 95 -3.75 -0.63 13.87
CA PHE A 95 -3.52 -0.12 12.51
C PHE A 95 -2.08 0.39 12.31
N ASP A 96 -1.52 1.06 13.32
CA ASP A 96 -0.16 1.59 13.25
C ASP A 96 0.88 0.48 13.16
N ASP A 97 0.66 -0.68 13.80
CA ASP A 97 1.55 -1.83 13.69
C ASP A 97 1.55 -2.40 12.26
N LEU A 98 0.39 -2.39 11.58
CA LEU A 98 0.31 -2.78 10.17
C LEU A 98 1.11 -1.81 9.29
N VAL A 99 1.02 -0.51 9.52
CA VAL A 99 1.77 0.51 8.76
C VAL A 99 3.27 0.34 8.98
N VAL A 100 3.71 0.15 10.22
CA VAL A 100 5.12 -0.10 10.58
C VAL A 100 5.61 -1.39 9.93
N GLY A 101 4.81 -2.46 9.97
CA GLY A 101 5.15 -3.73 9.34
C GLY A 101 5.32 -3.63 7.82
N ILE A 102 4.40 -2.95 7.13
CA ILE A 102 4.50 -2.69 5.69
C ILE A 102 5.76 -1.88 5.36
N ASN A 103 6.08 -0.85 6.16
CA ASN A 103 7.30 -0.07 5.98
C ASN A 103 8.56 -0.91 6.18
N ALA A 104 8.60 -1.78 7.19
CA ALA A 104 9.73 -2.66 7.45
C ALA A 104 9.98 -3.61 6.27
N VAL A 105 8.93 -4.20 5.70
CA VAL A 105 9.03 -5.07 4.52
C VAL A 105 9.55 -4.30 3.30
N SER A 106 9.00 -3.12 3.01
CA SER A 106 9.46 -2.32 1.87
C SER A 106 10.93 -1.88 2.02
N GLY A 107 11.35 -1.51 3.23
CA GLY A 107 12.74 -1.15 3.54
C GLY A 107 13.71 -2.31 3.39
N ALA A 108 13.31 -3.53 3.77
CA ALA A 108 14.11 -4.74 3.58
C ALA A 108 14.28 -5.06 2.09
N LEU A 109 13.22 -4.96 1.28
CA LEU A 109 13.30 -5.13 -0.18
C LEU A 109 14.19 -4.07 -0.82
N GLU A 110 14.11 -2.82 -0.39
CA GLU A 110 14.96 -1.73 -0.89
C GLU A 110 16.43 -1.98 -0.54
N THR A 111 16.72 -2.34 0.71
CA THR A 111 18.08 -2.65 1.18
C THR A 111 18.66 -3.86 0.45
N GLY A 112 17.85 -4.85 0.12
CA GLY A 112 18.23 -6.00 -0.69
C GLY A 112 18.42 -5.72 -2.17
N GLY A 113 18.18 -4.47 -2.63
CA GLY A 113 18.28 -4.08 -4.03
C GLY A 113 17.04 -4.41 -4.89
N TYR A 114 15.92 -4.75 -4.24
CA TYR A 114 14.66 -5.13 -4.92
C TYR A 114 13.56 -4.06 -4.80
N GLY A 115 13.88 -2.85 -4.34
CA GLY A 115 12.92 -1.77 -4.14
C GLY A 115 12.11 -1.41 -5.39
N GLU A 116 12.73 -1.47 -6.59
CA GLU A 116 12.03 -1.20 -7.85
C GLU A 116 10.94 -2.24 -8.20
N ARG A 117 10.94 -3.39 -7.53
CA ARG A 117 9.95 -4.45 -7.71
C ARG A 117 8.72 -4.28 -6.84
N VAL A 118 8.80 -3.42 -5.83
CA VAL A 118 7.67 -3.08 -4.99
C VAL A 118 6.70 -2.20 -5.80
N LEU A 119 5.46 -2.65 -5.92
CA LEU A 119 4.43 -1.96 -6.68
C LEU A 119 3.61 -1.02 -5.79
N CYS A 120 3.00 -1.58 -4.77
CA CYS A 120 2.12 -0.83 -3.89
C CYS A 120 2.01 -1.47 -2.51
N ALA A 121 1.58 -0.67 -1.54
CA ALA A 121 1.01 -1.14 -0.30
C ALA A 121 -0.51 -0.96 -0.34
N VAL A 122 -1.25 -1.90 0.28
CA VAL A 122 -2.71 -1.92 0.30
C VAL A 122 -3.17 -2.01 1.75
N PHE A 123 -4.00 -1.07 2.16
CA PHE A 123 -4.57 -1.04 3.51
C PHE A 123 -6.06 -1.31 3.43
N GLY A 124 -6.53 -2.37 4.10
CA GLY A 124 -7.92 -2.79 4.08
C GLY A 124 -8.77 -2.05 5.10
N PHE A 125 -9.86 -1.46 4.62
CA PHE A 125 -10.86 -0.76 5.42
C PHE A 125 -12.26 -1.28 5.11
N LYS A 126 -13.21 -0.87 5.93
CA LYS A 126 -14.66 -1.00 5.70
C LYS A 126 -15.35 0.31 6.04
N ASP A 127 -16.36 0.65 5.27
CA ASP A 127 -17.22 1.80 5.54
C ASP A 127 -18.30 1.49 6.61
N SER A 128 -19.16 2.46 6.90
CA SER A 128 -20.29 2.33 7.82
C SER A 128 -21.29 1.21 7.46
N HIS A 129 -21.35 0.81 6.20
CA HIS A 129 -22.17 -0.28 5.68
C HIS A 129 -21.42 -1.60 5.61
N LYS A 130 -20.20 -1.68 6.16
CA LYS A 130 -19.29 -2.83 6.10
C LYS A 130 -18.83 -3.19 4.68
N ARG A 131 -18.96 -2.29 3.70
CA ARG A 131 -18.46 -2.51 2.36
C ARG A 131 -16.93 -2.39 2.35
N PRO A 132 -16.23 -3.22 1.56
CA PRO A 132 -14.78 -3.16 1.47
C PRO A 132 -14.34 -1.84 0.84
N LEU A 133 -13.27 -1.28 1.36
CA LEU A 133 -12.60 -0.09 0.89
C LEU A 133 -11.11 -0.29 1.08
N TYR A 134 -10.31 0.11 0.12
CA TYR A 134 -8.86 0.02 0.20
C TYR A 134 -8.24 1.39 -0.01
N TRP A 135 -7.19 1.70 0.77
CA TRP A 135 -6.24 2.76 0.46
C TRP A 135 -4.97 2.12 -0.08
N ILE A 136 -4.58 2.51 -1.28
CA ILE A 136 -3.46 1.92 -2.01
C ILE A 136 -2.37 2.97 -2.15
N TYR A 137 -1.18 2.66 -1.66
CA TYR A 137 0.01 3.49 -1.78
C TYR A 137 0.87 3.01 -2.95
N ASN A 138 1.04 3.84 -3.95
CA ASN A 138 1.92 3.57 -5.09
C ASN A 138 3.34 4.07 -4.78
N TYR A 139 4.28 3.16 -4.59
CA TYR A 139 5.66 3.49 -4.24
C TYR A 139 6.38 4.35 -5.28
N LYS A 140 6.14 4.11 -6.58
CA LYS A 140 6.76 4.87 -7.67
C LYS A 140 6.28 6.31 -7.73
N ARG A 141 5.08 6.58 -7.24
CA ARG A 141 4.45 7.90 -7.22
C ARG A 141 4.57 8.59 -5.87
N GLY A 142 4.76 7.84 -4.80
CA GLY A 142 4.71 8.34 -3.43
C GLY A 142 3.35 8.94 -3.11
N ALA A 143 2.27 8.34 -3.61
CA ALA A 143 0.92 8.85 -3.49
C ALA A 143 -0.09 7.71 -3.27
N PHE A 144 -1.17 8.05 -2.56
CA PHE A 144 -2.28 7.15 -2.27
C PHE A 144 -3.43 7.32 -3.26
N TYR A 145 -4.24 6.31 -3.39
CA TYR A 145 -5.56 6.43 -4.00
C TYR A 145 -6.54 5.44 -3.35
N PRO A 146 -7.83 5.80 -3.27
CA PRO A 146 -8.85 4.89 -2.76
C PRO A 146 -9.31 3.92 -3.84
N PHE A 147 -9.75 2.73 -3.40
CA PHE A 147 -10.37 1.74 -4.25
C PHE A 147 -11.55 1.11 -3.51
N ALA A 148 -12.76 1.27 -4.03
CA ALA A 148 -14.02 0.81 -3.45
C ALA A 148 -14.73 -0.19 -4.38
N PRO A 149 -14.38 -1.49 -4.33
CA PRO A 149 -15.04 -2.50 -5.15
C PRO A 149 -16.48 -2.72 -4.70
N THR A 150 -17.40 -2.84 -5.66
CA THR A 150 -18.83 -3.09 -5.41
C THR A 150 -19.27 -4.48 -5.87
N ALA A 151 -18.62 -5.01 -6.90
CA ALA A 151 -18.83 -6.34 -7.46
C ALA A 151 -17.57 -6.76 -8.25
N PRO A 152 -17.48 -7.99 -8.79
CA PRO A 152 -16.40 -8.36 -9.69
C PRO A 152 -16.25 -7.34 -10.83
N GLU A 153 -15.06 -6.78 -10.98
CA GLU A 153 -14.71 -5.76 -11.97
C GLU A 153 -15.57 -4.48 -11.96
N GLN A 154 -16.20 -4.18 -10.81
CA GLN A 154 -16.97 -2.96 -10.60
C GLN A 154 -16.48 -2.21 -9.37
N ARG A 155 -16.44 -0.88 -9.46
CA ARG A 155 -15.99 0.02 -8.38
C ARG A 155 -16.91 1.23 -8.25
N ASP A 156 -16.96 1.81 -7.06
CA ASP A 156 -17.72 3.03 -6.75
C ASP A 156 -16.83 4.27 -6.91
N MET A 157 -16.68 4.74 -8.15
CA MET A 157 -15.86 5.93 -8.46
C MET A 157 -16.37 7.20 -7.78
N GLU A 158 -17.66 7.33 -7.56
CA GLU A 158 -18.23 8.48 -6.88
C GLU A 158 -17.77 8.52 -5.42
N HIS A 159 -17.87 7.40 -4.73
CA HIS A 159 -17.39 7.27 -3.35
C HIS A 159 -15.88 7.52 -3.25
N GLU A 160 -15.09 7.00 -4.17
CA GLU A 160 -13.64 7.21 -4.23
C GLU A 160 -13.27 8.69 -4.40
N LEU A 161 -13.98 9.41 -5.27
CA LEU A 161 -13.78 10.86 -5.47
C LEU A 161 -14.20 11.67 -4.23
N GLN A 162 -15.28 11.26 -3.55
CA GLN A 162 -15.67 11.87 -2.27
C GLN A 162 -14.57 11.68 -1.22
N LEU A 163 -14.00 10.48 -1.10
CA LEU A 163 -12.90 10.19 -0.20
C LEU A 163 -11.66 11.02 -0.53
N LYS A 164 -11.31 11.15 -1.81
CA LYS A 164 -10.22 12.05 -2.25
C LYS A 164 -10.44 13.48 -1.76
N ALA A 165 -11.66 13.98 -1.89
CA ALA A 165 -11.98 15.35 -1.47
C ALA A 165 -11.91 15.53 0.06
N GLN A 166 -12.32 14.52 0.83
CA GLN A 166 -12.35 14.57 2.29
C GLN A 166 -10.96 14.41 2.93
N ILE A 167 -10.10 13.56 2.35
CA ILE A 167 -8.79 13.18 2.92
C ILE A 167 -7.60 13.83 2.21
N GLY A 168 -7.80 14.42 1.05
CA GLY A 168 -6.73 14.90 0.17
C GLY A 168 -5.81 15.98 0.75
N THR A 169 -6.14 16.57 1.90
CA THR A 169 -5.25 17.47 2.64
C THR A 169 -4.34 16.75 3.62
N GLU A 170 -4.66 15.52 4.02
CA GLU A 170 -3.93 14.72 5.00
C GLU A 170 -3.10 13.63 4.33
N LEU A 171 -3.60 13.07 3.22
CA LEU A 171 -2.88 12.10 2.40
C LEU A 171 -2.36 12.75 1.11
N PRO A 172 -1.14 12.40 0.67
CA PRO A 172 -0.68 12.73 -0.68
C PRO A 172 -1.43 11.86 -1.69
N VAL A 173 -2.63 12.31 -2.10
CA VAL A 173 -3.49 11.56 -3.03
C VAL A 173 -3.07 11.79 -4.48
N GLU A 174 -3.00 10.70 -5.27
CA GLU A 174 -2.75 10.74 -6.71
C GLU A 174 -3.83 11.56 -7.43
N GLN A 175 -3.40 12.56 -8.21
CA GLN A 175 -4.32 13.47 -8.87
C GLN A 175 -4.85 12.93 -10.19
N GLU A 176 -4.06 12.10 -10.87
CA GLU A 176 -4.40 11.50 -12.16
C GLU A 176 -5.24 10.24 -11.96
N LEU A 177 -6.53 10.30 -12.23
CA LEU A 177 -7.48 9.18 -12.01
C LEU A 177 -7.14 7.94 -12.86
N GLU A 178 -6.51 8.12 -14.01
CA GLU A 178 -6.04 7.06 -14.89
C GLU A 178 -4.99 6.15 -14.22
N ARG A 179 -4.39 6.63 -13.12
CA ARG A 179 -3.40 5.91 -12.31
C ARG A 179 -4.01 5.20 -11.11
N TRP A 180 -5.32 5.24 -10.95
CA TRP A 180 -6.05 4.53 -9.89
C TRP A 180 -6.37 3.11 -10.36
N PHE A 181 -5.35 2.28 -10.39
CA PHE A 181 -5.48 0.90 -10.86
C PHE A 181 -6.32 0.07 -9.89
N PRO A 182 -7.36 -0.64 -10.37
CA PRO A 182 -8.12 -1.53 -9.53
C PRO A 182 -7.30 -2.76 -9.14
N LEU A 183 -7.45 -3.20 -7.90
CA LEU A 183 -6.85 -4.43 -7.37
C LEU A 183 -7.95 -5.47 -7.13
N TRP A 184 -8.44 -6.05 -8.22
CA TRP A 184 -9.48 -7.06 -8.16
C TRP A 184 -9.00 -8.32 -7.47
N GLY A 185 -9.80 -8.85 -6.53
CA GLY A 185 -9.45 -10.09 -5.82
C GLY A 185 -8.33 -9.93 -4.79
N ALA A 186 -8.07 -8.71 -4.28
CA ALA A 186 -7.10 -8.49 -3.21
C ALA A 186 -7.35 -9.47 -2.04
N PRO A 187 -6.33 -10.20 -1.55
CA PRO A 187 -6.49 -11.24 -0.52
C PRO A 187 -6.59 -10.67 0.91
N ILE A 188 -7.12 -9.45 1.09
CA ILE A 188 -7.25 -8.73 2.37
C ILE A 188 -8.65 -8.18 2.61
#